data_622d82b69c14f7c99290ddaaaa78d9c0
#
_entry.id   622d82b69c14f7c99290ddaaaa78d9c0
#
_cell.length_a   1.000
_cell.length_b   1.000
_cell.length_c   1.000
_cell.angle_alpha   90.00
_cell.angle_beta   90.00
_cell.angle_gamma   90.00
#
_symmetry.space_group_name_H-M   'P 1'
#
loop_
_entity.id
_entity.type
_entity.pdbx_description
1 polymer ?
#
loop_
_entity_poly.entity_id
_entity_poly.type
_entity_poly.pdbx_seq_one_letter_code
_entity_poly.pdbx_strand_id
1 'polypeptide(L)'
;MTENFDLERNSSNAKSTALLIPCYKSANIIGPTLKAALEIFPPENIFVIANGNSETPLDNTEEVCKPFGVNHIWVPVGSKIVAQFAGCYAADEFENVLLIDDDCALPPNFPIVSDQIKGRVQCVGYTIKSVGPESSKGTWCQQAQDLEYKMSGLQRAFFGKLGSATFPHGAISIWNTEFLKQTFNEHPGFSVSEDWFFGDSCRRLGGRITMCSAVFVETETPASVFFSGSGSRGGFGEMTIFQQRFKRWNFFFVIGMYYDLKYIFTSWKLGWWEFGAKLCVFQEVWKCFRPSLKY
;
A
#
# COMPACT_ATOMS: atom_id res chain seq x y z
N MET A 1 -4.38 22.57 -4.91
CA MET A 1 -5.24 22.52 -6.11
C MET A 1 -6.15 21.33 -5.90
N THR A 2 -7.42 21.57 -5.65
CA THR A 2 -8.46 20.54 -5.67
C THR A 2 -8.67 20.17 -7.14
N GLU A 3 -8.15 19.02 -7.57
CA GLU A 3 -8.58 18.45 -8.83
C GLU A 3 -10.08 18.22 -8.71
N ASN A 4 -10.85 18.81 -9.62
CA ASN A 4 -12.29 18.54 -9.69
C ASN A 4 -12.45 17.04 -9.93
N PHE A 5 -13.20 16.36 -9.06
CA PHE A 5 -13.52 14.96 -9.19
C PHE A 5 -14.40 14.78 -10.43
N ASP A 6 -13.83 14.17 -11.45
CA ASP A 6 -14.50 13.88 -12.72
C ASP A 6 -15.06 12.46 -12.67
N LEU A 7 -16.39 12.34 -12.56
CA LEU A 7 -17.09 11.07 -12.42
C LEU A 7 -16.95 10.19 -13.68
N GLU A 8 -16.98 10.78 -14.88
CA GLU A 8 -16.88 10.01 -16.14
C GLU A 8 -15.48 9.43 -16.30
N ARG A 9 -14.45 10.23 -16.03
CA ARG A 9 -13.05 9.80 -16.02
C ARG A 9 -12.82 8.72 -14.98
N ASN A 10 -13.35 8.89 -13.77
CA ASN A 10 -13.20 7.92 -12.69
C ASN A 10 -13.86 6.58 -13.03
N SER A 11 -15.06 6.61 -13.62
CA SER A 11 -15.75 5.41 -14.07
C SER A 11 -15.01 4.69 -15.20
N SER A 12 -14.41 5.44 -16.15
CA SER A 12 -13.56 4.85 -17.18
C SER A 12 -12.32 4.17 -16.61
N ASN A 13 -11.65 4.85 -15.68
CA ASN A 13 -10.47 4.32 -15.00
C ASN A 13 -10.81 3.07 -14.16
N ALA A 14 -11.99 3.03 -13.52
CA ALA A 14 -12.45 1.87 -12.77
C ALA A 14 -12.61 0.63 -13.65
N LYS A 15 -13.09 0.79 -14.87
CA LYS A 15 -13.27 -0.33 -15.81
C LYS A 15 -11.96 -0.97 -16.28
N SER A 16 -10.89 -0.19 -16.37
CA SER A 16 -9.56 -0.65 -16.80
C SER A 16 -8.63 -1.05 -15.65
N THR A 17 -9.12 -0.97 -14.40
CA THR A 17 -8.34 -1.24 -13.20
C THR A 17 -8.97 -2.38 -12.41
N ALA A 18 -8.16 -3.37 -12.03
CA ALA A 18 -8.55 -4.38 -11.05
C ALA A 18 -8.26 -3.91 -9.64
N LEU A 19 -9.13 -4.23 -8.70
CA LEU A 19 -8.92 -4.02 -7.26
C LEU A 19 -8.48 -5.33 -6.62
N LEU A 20 -7.29 -5.37 -6.06
CA LEU A 20 -6.74 -6.55 -5.39
C LEU A 20 -6.72 -6.36 -3.88
N ILE A 21 -7.37 -7.25 -3.15
CA ILE A 21 -7.50 -7.24 -1.69
C ILE A 21 -6.86 -8.52 -1.12
N PRO A 22 -5.55 -8.52 -0.84
CA PRO A 22 -4.92 -9.62 -0.12
C PRO A 22 -5.46 -9.66 1.31
N CYS A 23 -5.87 -10.82 1.79
CA CYS A 23 -6.48 -10.94 3.11
C CYS A 23 -6.06 -12.22 3.84
N TYR A 24 -6.08 -12.16 5.18
CA TYR A 24 -5.76 -13.29 6.05
C TYR A 24 -6.75 -13.38 7.20
N LYS A 25 -7.61 -14.40 7.19
CA LYS A 25 -8.67 -14.59 8.19
C LYS A 25 -9.57 -13.37 8.34
N SER A 26 -10.10 -12.88 7.23
CA SER A 26 -10.76 -11.57 7.14
C SER A 26 -12.28 -11.64 7.11
N ALA A 27 -12.88 -12.81 7.36
CA ALA A 27 -14.34 -13.00 7.31
C ALA A 27 -15.13 -11.97 8.11
N ASN A 28 -14.60 -11.51 9.25
CA ASN A 28 -15.27 -10.54 10.14
C ASN A 28 -15.04 -9.07 9.78
N ILE A 29 -14.12 -8.77 8.85
CA ILE A 29 -13.69 -7.38 8.60
C ILE A 29 -13.86 -6.94 7.15
N ILE A 30 -13.80 -7.87 6.19
CA ILE A 30 -13.77 -7.55 4.76
C ILE A 30 -15.09 -6.96 4.23
N GLY A 31 -16.22 -7.24 4.89
CA GLY A 31 -17.54 -6.80 4.44
C GLY A 31 -17.67 -5.29 4.22
N PRO A 32 -17.29 -4.42 5.15
CA PRO A 32 -17.27 -2.96 4.95
C PRO A 32 -16.36 -2.52 3.80
N THR A 33 -15.18 -3.13 3.65
CA THR A 33 -14.24 -2.86 2.56
C THR A 33 -14.87 -3.19 1.20
N LEU A 34 -15.53 -4.34 1.07
CA LEU A 34 -16.23 -4.73 -0.16
C LEU A 34 -17.40 -3.81 -0.49
N LYS A 35 -18.20 -3.41 0.50
CA LYS A 35 -19.30 -2.46 0.29
C LYS A 35 -18.79 -1.12 -0.26
N ALA A 36 -17.74 -0.57 0.32
CA ALA A 36 -17.15 0.68 -0.17
C ALA A 36 -16.52 0.51 -1.56
N ALA A 37 -15.90 -0.64 -1.84
CA ALA A 37 -15.30 -0.92 -3.13
C ALA A 37 -16.35 -1.02 -4.25
N LEU A 38 -17.49 -1.64 -4.00
CA LEU A 38 -18.57 -1.81 -4.96
C LEU A 38 -19.30 -0.50 -5.35
N GLU A 39 -19.13 0.58 -4.58
CA GLU A 39 -19.58 1.91 -4.98
C GLU A 39 -18.73 2.51 -6.11
N ILE A 40 -17.53 1.95 -6.36
CA ILE A 40 -16.53 2.50 -7.26
C ILE A 40 -16.21 1.52 -8.39
N PHE A 41 -16.03 0.25 -8.07
CA PHE A 41 -15.63 -0.81 -9.00
C PHE A 41 -16.77 -1.77 -9.30
N PRO A 42 -16.91 -2.24 -10.55
CA PRO A 42 -17.77 -3.35 -10.85
C PRO A 42 -17.25 -4.62 -10.15
N PRO A 43 -18.15 -5.54 -9.71
CA PRO A 43 -17.76 -6.71 -8.91
C PRO A 43 -16.76 -7.62 -9.62
N GLU A 44 -16.82 -7.73 -10.95
CA GLU A 44 -15.90 -8.52 -11.77
C GLU A 44 -14.44 -8.00 -11.72
N ASN A 45 -14.24 -6.73 -11.37
CA ASN A 45 -12.92 -6.11 -11.24
C ASN A 45 -12.34 -6.26 -9.82
N ILE A 46 -13.08 -6.82 -8.88
CA ILE A 46 -12.65 -6.96 -7.49
C ILE A 46 -12.18 -8.40 -7.25
N PHE A 47 -10.95 -8.53 -6.80
CA PHE A 47 -10.30 -9.80 -6.48
C PHE A 47 -9.93 -9.83 -5.00
N VAL A 48 -10.54 -10.74 -4.24
CA VAL A 48 -10.20 -11.03 -2.85
C VAL A 48 -9.26 -12.23 -2.84
N ILE A 49 -8.03 -12.03 -2.40
CA ILE A 49 -7.00 -13.06 -2.40
C ILE A 49 -6.73 -13.49 -0.95
N ALA A 50 -7.48 -14.48 -0.51
CA ALA A 50 -7.31 -15.07 0.81
C ALA A 50 -6.08 -15.98 0.84
N ASN A 51 -5.28 -15.90 1.90
CA ASN A 51 -4.04 -16.66 2.00
C ASN A 51 -3.82 -17.28 3.38
N GLY A 52 -2.99 -18.32 3.41
CA GLY A 52 -2.61 -19.00 4.66
C GLY A 52 -1.77 -20.24 4.40
N ASN A 53 -1.01 -20.68 5.42
CA ASN A 53 -0.21 -21.90 5.33
C ASN A 53 -1.10 -23.12 5.59
N SER A 54 -2.03 -23.41 4.68
CA SER A 54 -2.97 -24.52 4.74
C SER A 54 -3.45 -24.89 3.34
N GLU A 55 -3.71 -26.14 3.08
CA GLU A 55 -4.31 -26.61 1.83
C GLU A 55 -5.75 -26.11 1.64
N THR A 56 -6.45 -25.87 2.75
CA THR A 56 -7.83 -25.38 2.78
C THR A 56 -7.93 -24.00 3.40
N PRO A 57 -8.95 -23.20 3.04
CA PRO A 57 -9.20 -21.90 3.65
C PRO A 57 -9.23 -21.95 5.18
N LEU A 58 -8.69 -20.91 5.82
CA LEU A 58 -8.55 -20.83 7.28
C LEU A 58 -9.79 -20.28 7.99
N ASP A 59 -10.70 -19.69 7.24
CA ASP A 59 -11.98 -19.14 7.72
C ASP A 59 -13.01 -19.12 6.58
N ASN A 60 -14.16 -18.54 6.82
CA ASN A 60 -15.26 -18.43 5.87
C ASN A 60 -15.26 -17.12 5.06
N THR A 61 -14.10 -16.53 4.78
CA THR A 61 -13.99 -15.31 3.95
C THR A 61 -14.67 -15.48 2.58
N GLU A 62 -14.55 -16.66 1.95
CA GLU A 62 -15.22 -16.98 0.68
C GLU A 62 -16.74 -16.83 0.78
N GLU A 63 -17.34 -17.35 1.85
CA GLU A 63 -18.80 -17.26 2.09
C GLU A 63 -19.26 -15.81 2.23
N VAL A 64 -18.42 -14.96 2.85
CA VAL A 64 -18.69 -13.51 2.98
C VAL A 64 -18.58 -12.82 1.63
N CYS A 65 -17.71 -13.25 0.73
CA CYS A 65 -17.52 -12.69 -0.60
C CYS A 65 -18.65 -13.04 -1.59
N LYS A 66 -19.22 -14.24 -1.48
CA LYS A 66 -20.26 -14.76 -2.42
C LYS A 66 -21.44 -13.79 -2.68
N PRO A 67 -22.06 -13.16 -1.67
CA PRO A 67 -23.17 -12.23 -1.89
C PRO A 67 -22.81 -10.97 -2.66
N PHE A 68 -21.54 -10.60 -2.70
CA PHE A 68 -21.04 -9.41 -3.39
C PHE A 68 -20.70 -9.66 -4.87
N GLY A 69 -20.64 -10.93 -5.29
CA GLY A 69 -20.35 -11.31 -6.68
C GLY A 69 -18.89 -11.03 -7.09
N VAL A 70 -17.97 -10.84 -6.14
CA VAL A 70 -16.56 -10.57 -6.39
C VAL A 70 -15.76 -11.87 -6.60
N ASN A 71 -14.61 -11.76 -7.25
CA ASN A 71 -13.71 -12.88 -7.44
C ASN A 71 -13.02 -13.24 -6.12
N HIS A 72 -13.07 -14.51 -5.72
CA HIS A 72 -12.37 -15.02 -4.53
C HIS A 72 -11.33 -16.06 -4.94
N ILE A 73 -10.12 -15.94 -4.43
CA ILE A 73 -8.99 -16.83 -4.70
C ILE A 73 -8.37 -17.26 -3.37
N TRP A 74 -8.17 -18.58 -3.20
CA TRP A 74 -7.40 -19.12 -2.08
C TRP A 74 -5.96 -19.40 -2.48
N VAL A 75 -4.99 -18.89 -1.71
CA VAL A 75 -3.56 -19.12 -1.88
C VAL A 75 -3.01 -19.85 -0.66
N PRO A 76 -2.54 -21.12 -0.80
CA PRO A 76 -2.11 -21.95 0.32
C PRO A 76 -0.70 -21.60 0.84
N VAL A 77 -0.36 -20.31 0.83
CA VAL A 77 0.91 -19.77 1.31
C VAL A 77 0.62 -18.51 2.15
N GLY A 78 0.94 -18.53 3.42
CA GLY A 78 0.70 -17.42 4.36
C GLY A 78 1.66 -16.26 4.13
N SER A 79 1.48 -15.52 3.03
CA SER A 79 2.28 -14.36 2.67
C SER A 79 1.47 -13.35 1.88
N LYS A 80 1.41 -12.11 2.36
CA LYS A 80 0.75 -11.00 1.67
C LYS A 80 1.34 -10.78 0.26
N ILE A 81 2.65 -10.86 0.11
CA ILE A 81 3.33 -10.69 -1.18
C ILE A 81 2.89 -11.78 -2.17
N VAL A 82 2.83 -13.03 -1.71
CA VAL A 82 2.40 -14.15 -2.58
C VAL A 82 0.94 -14.00 -2.96
N ALA A 83 0.08 -13.54 -2.05
CA ALA A 83 -1.31 -13.22 -2.36
C ALA A 83 -1.43 -12.10 -3.40
N GLN A 84 -0.69 -11.00 -3.22
CA GLN A 84 -0.64 -9.90 -4.20
C GLN A 84 -0.12 -10.36 -5.56
N PHE A 85 0.93 -11.19 -5.58
CA PHE A 85 1.47 -11.80 -6.79
C PHE A 85 0.42 -12.65 -7.52
N ALA A 86 -0.23 -13.57 -6.82
CA ALA A 86 -1.29 -14.40 -7.39
C ALA A 86 -2.45 -13.56 -7.94
N GLY A 87 -2.89 -12.55 -7.18
CA GLY A 87 -3.94 -11.61 -7.61
C GLY A 87 -3.53 -10.82 -8.86
N CYS A 88 -2.28 -10.39 -8.96
CA CYS A 88 -1.77 -9.65 -10.12
C CYS A 88 -1.78 -10.51 -11.40
N TYR A 89 -1.54 -11.82 -11.28
CA TYR A 89 -1.65 -12.76 -12.41
C TYR A 89 -3.11 -13.13 -12.72
N ALA A 90 -3.98 -13.20 -11.71
CA ALA A 90 -5.41 -13.43 -11.93
C ALA A 90 -6.08 -12.23 -12.63
N ALA A 91 -5.57 -11.04 -12.42
CA ALA A 91 -6.04 -9.79 -13.02
C ALA A 91 -5.22 -9.39 -14.27
N ASP A 92 -4.67 -10.34 -15.00
CA ASP A 92 -3.78 -10.13 -16.15
C ASP A 92 -4.39 -9.34 -17.31
N GLU A 93 -5.69 -9.38 -17.44
CA GLU A 93 -6.43 -8.65 -18.46
C GLU A 93 -6.54 -7.13 -18.22
N PHE A 94 -6.25 -6.69 -16.98
CA PHE A 94 -6.35 -5.28 -16.60
C PHE A 94 -5.02 -4.56 -16.79
N GLU A 95 -5.07 -3.37 -17.38
CA GLU A 95 -3.89 -2.52 -17.58
C GLU A 95 -3.26 -2.08 -16.25
N ASN A 96 -4.12 -1.84 -15.26
CA ASN A 96 -3.70 -1.37 -13.96
C ASN A 96 -4.33 -2.19 -12.83
N VAL A 97 -3.60 -2.29 -11.72
CA VAL A 97 -4.09 -2.91 -10.47
C VAL A 97 -4.00 -1.92 -9.32
N LEU A 98 -5.06 -1.83 -8.54
CA LEU A 98 -5.10 -1.11 -7.27
C LEU A 98 -4.98 -2.13 -6.13
N LEU A 99 -3.90 -2.06 -5.37
CA LEU A 99 -3.70 -2.86 -4.16
C LEU A 99 -4.29 -2.12 -2.97
N ILE A 100 -5.13 -2.78 -2.17
CA ILE A 100 -5.60 -2.25 -0.87
C ILE A 100 -5.54 -3.32 0.21
N ASP A 101 -5.41 -2.91 1.47
CA ASP A 101 -5.55 -3.82 2.60
C ASP A 101 -7.04 -4.14 2.88
N ASP A 102 -7.30 -5.27 3.50
CA ASP A 102 -8.63 -5.80 3.78
C ASP A 102 -9.43 -5.03 4.85
N ASP A 103 -8.77 -4.10 5.53
CA ASP A 103 -9.31 -3.17 6.53
C ASP A 103 -9.39 -1.71 6.05
N CYS A 104 -9.16 -1.47 4.76
CA CYS A 104 -9.23 -0.15 4.15
C CYS A 104 -10.59 0.12 3.52
N ALA A 105 -11.24 1.23 3.91
CA ALA A 105 -12.45 1.70 3.26
C ALA A 105 -12.13 2.83 2.27
N LEU A 106 -12.46 2.63 1.00
CA LEU A 106 -12.34 3.67 -0.01
C LEU A 106 -13.44 4.73 0.21
N PRO A 107 -13.10 6.03 0.23
CA PRO A 107 -14.12 7.07 0.32
C PRO A 107 -14.95 7.12 -0.98
N PRO A 108 -16.24 7.54 -0.94
CA PRO A 108 -17.10 7.56 -2.13
C PRO A 108 -16.57 8.39 -3.30
N ASN A 109 -15.75 9.40 -3.03
CA ASN A 109 -15.08 10.24 -4.02
C ASN A 109 -13.62 9.81 -4.28
N PHE A 110 -13.31 8.54 -4.10
CA PHE A 110 -11.96 8.01 -4.31
C PHE A 110 -11.56 8.14 -5.80
N PRO A 111 -10.47 8.87 -6.11
CA PRO A 111 -10.02 9.04 -7.48
C PRO A 111 -9.16 7.85 -7.91
N ILE A 112 -9.55 7.18 -8.98
CA ILE A 112 -8.73 6.19 -9.65
C ILE A 112 -7.84 6.92 -10.65
N VAL A 113 -6.56 7.08 -10.31
CA VAL A 113 -5.61 7.90 -11.05
C VAL A 113 -4.73 7.07 -12.01
N SER A 114 -5.28 6.03 -12.62
CA SER A 114 -4.57 5.17 -13.56
C SER A 114 -3.98 5.95 -14.75
N ASP A 115 -4.63 7.01 -15.18
CA ASP A 115 -4.15 7.90 -16.22
C ASP A 115 -2.87 8.71 -15.86
N GLN A 116 -2.48 8.75 -14.59
CA GLN A 116 -1.18 9.28 -14.16
C GLN A 116 -0.04 8.25 -14.35
N ILE A 117 -0.38 6.97 -14.55
CA ILE A 117 0.59 5.91 -14.87
C ILE A 117 0.97 6.04 -16.34
N LYS A 118 2.04 6.76 -16.60
CA LYS A 118 2.56 6.99 -17.95
C LYS A 118 4.05 7.29 -17.94
N GLY A 119 4.70 6.92 -19.04
CA GLY A 119 6.14 7.12 -19.19
C GLY A 119 6.94 6.38 -18.12
N ARG A 120 7.61 7.12 -17.24
CA ARG A 120 8.39 6.53 -16.13
C ARG A 120 7.56 6.27 -14.88
N VAL A 121 6.41 6.91 -14.72
CA VAL A 121 5.54 6.68 -13.57
C VAL A 121 4.86 5.33 -13.75
N GLN A 122 5.15 4.40 -12.86
CA GLN A 122 4.64 3.02 -12.88
C GLN A 122 3.79 2.71 -11.65
N CYS A 123 3.80 3.61 -10.67
CA CYS A 123 3.01 3.50 -9.45
C CYS A 123 2.55 4.88 -8.99
N VAL A 124 1.33 4.93 -8.49
CA VAL A 124 0.81 6.07 -7.73
C VAL A 124 0.35 5.59 -6.36
N GLY A 125 1.01 6.07 -5.31
CA GLY A 125 0.58 5.86 -3.93
C GLY A 125 -0.51 6.88 -3.54
N TYR A 126 -1.23 6.60 -2.47
CA TYR A 126 -2.22 7.52 -1.92
C TYR A 126 -1.84 7.94 -0.50
N THR A 127 -2.31 9.11 -0.10
CA THR A 127 -2.17 9.55 1.29
C THR A 127 -3.18 8.82 2.17
N ILE A 128 -2.76 8.47 3.37
CA ILE A 128 -3.61 7.82 4.35
C ILE A 128 -3.75 8.67 5.61
N LYS A 129 -4.78 8.42 6.37
CA LYS A 129 -4.99 8.97 7.71
C LYS A 129 -5.30 7.86 8.71
N SER A 130 -4.82 8.04 9.93
CA SER A 130 -5.14 7.16 11.04
C SER A 130 -6.47 7.56 11.65
N VAL A 131 -7.32 6.56 11.89
CA VAL A 131 -8.61 6.74 12.58
C VAL A 131 -8.74 5.74 13.71
N GLY A 132 -9.64 6.04 14.63
CA GLY A 132 -10.15 5.08 15.61
C GLY A 132 -11.36 4.32 15.08
N PRO A 133 -11.98 3.46 15.91
CA PRO A 133 -13.18 2.73 15.54
C PRO A 133 -14.26 3.65 14.97
N GLU A 134 -14.98 3.17 13.95
CA GLU A 134 -16.06 3.87 13.26
C GLU A 134 -15.64 5.25 12.71
N SER A 135 -14.43 5.35 12.16
CA SER A 135 -13.85 6.60 11.62
C SER A 135 -13.73 7.74 12.65
N SER A 136 -13.73 7.41 13.93
CA SER A 136 -13.58 8.39 15.02
C SER A 136 -12.15 8.96 15.06
N LYS A 137 -11.98 10.08 15.79
CA LYS A 137 -10.63 10.63 16.04
C LYS A 137 -9.73 9.70 16.83
N GLY A 138 -10.32 8.72 17.52
CA GLY A 138 -9.59 7.76 18.31
C GLY A 138 -8.84 8.35 19.51
N THR A 139 -7.90 7.58 20.03
CA THR A 139 -7.04 7.96 21.16
C THR A 139 -5.99 9.01 20.77
N TRP A 140 -5.33 9.62 21.74
CA TRP A 140 -4.17 10.48 21.50
C TRP A 140 -3.06 9.78 20.71
N CYS A 141 -2.89 8.48 20.92
CA CYS A 141 -1.93 7.68 20.17
C CYS A 141 -2.29 7.57 18.69
N GLN A 142 -3.57 7.40 18.37
CA GLN A 142 -4.06 7.36 17.00
C GLN A 142 -3.98 8.73 16.34
N GLN A 143 -4.27 9.81 17.06
CA GLN A 143 -4.11 11.18 16.55
C GLN A 143 -2.62 11.53 16.28
N ALA A 144 -1.70 11.05 17.11
CA ALA A 144 -0.27 11.23 16.86
C ALA A 144 0.19 10.45 15.62
N GLN A 145 -0.33 9.24 15.41
CA GLN A 145 -0.08 8.46 14.19
C GLN A 145 -0.70 9.12 12.95
N ASP A 146 -1.88 9.73 13.08
CA ASP A 146 -2.52 10.49 12.00
C ASP A 146 -1.64 11.66 11.53
N LEU A 147 -1.09 12.42 12.47
CA LEU A 147 -0.14 13.50 12.14
C LEU A 147 1.09 12.96 11.41
N GLU A 148 1.66 11.86 11.89
CA GLU A 148 2.82 11.22 11.26
C GLU A 148 2.51 10.73 9.85
N TYR A 149 1.39 10.09 9.63
CA TYR A 149 0.97 9.58 8.31
C TYR A 149 0.75 10.72 7.32
N LYS A 150 0.09 11.79 7.74
CA LYS A 150 -0.11 13.00 6.91
C LYS A 150 1.21 13.67 6.55
N MET A 151 2.10 13.86 7.52
CA MET A 151 3.42 14.43 7.27
C MET A 151 4.25 13.56 6.31
N SER A 152 4.28 12.25 6.53
CA SER A 152 4.97 11.30 5.67
C SER A 152 4.36 11.24 4.26
N GLY A 153 3.03 11.28 4.15
CA GLY A 153 2.32 11.34 2.88
C GLY A 153 2.65 12.60 2.07
N LEU A 154 2.62 13.77 2.69
CA LEU A 154 2.95 15.04 2.05
C LEU A 154 4.42 15.09 1.61
N GLN A 155 5.32 14.56 2.44
CA GLN A 155 6.72 14.46 2.10
C GLN A 155 6.95 13.56 0.87
N ARG A 156 6.32 12.38 0.82
CA ARG A 156 6.40 11.49 -0.34
C ARG A 156 5.78 12.13 -1.59
N ALA A 157 4.67 12.88 -1.43
CA ALA A 157 4.08 13.64 -2.53
C ALA A 157 5.03 14.69 -3.09
N PHE A 158 5.78 15.39 -2.24
CA PHE A 158 6.80 16.32 -2.66
C PHE A 158 7.94 15.62 -3.43
N PHE A 159 8.49 14.55 -2.88
CA PHE A 159 9.57 13.80 -3.52
C PHE A 159 9.14 13.09 -4.80
N GLY A 160 7.91 12.63 -4.89
CA GLY A 160 7.33 12.10 -6.13
C GLY A 160 7.40 13.09 -7.29
N LYS A 161 7.26 14.39 -7.01
CA LYS A 161 7.39 15.46 -8.01
C LYS A 161 8.84 15.77 -8.39
N LEU A 162 9.79 15.58 -7.47
CA LEU A 162 11.22 15.84 -7.73
C LEU A 162 11.91 14.69 -8.47
N GLY A 163 11.44 13.47 -8.30
CA GLY A 163 12.06 12.31 -8.93
C GLY A 163 11.27 11.03 -8.73
N SER A 164 11.12 10.59 -7.49
CA SER A 164 10.28 9.45 -7.11
C SER A 164 9.98 9.52 -5.63
N ALA A 165 8.75 9.23 -5.21
CA ALA A 165 8.52 8.84 -3.83
C ALA A 165 9.37 7.60 -3.52
N THR A 166 9.81 7.46 -2.28
CA THR A 166 10.67 6.35 -1.86
C THR A 166 9.93 5.02 -1.90
N PHE A 167 8.67 5.03 -1.50
CA PHE A 167 7.75 3.89 -1.63
C PHE A 167 6.30 4.40 -1.62
N PRO A 168 5.34 3.63 -2.18
CA PRO A 168 3.92 3.89 -2.00
C PRO A 168 3.53 3.50 -0.58
N HIS A 169 2.33 3.83 -0.14
CA HIS A 169 1.85 3.32 1.15
C HIS A 169 1.40 1.85 1.02
N GLY A 170 1.74 1.01 2.01
CA GLY A 170 1.40 -0.41 2.01
C GLY A 170 -0.09 -0.71 2.02
N ALA A 171 -0.88 0.22 2.58
CA ALA A 171 -2.33 0.07 2.65
C ALA A 171 -3.03 0.33 1.32
N ILE A 172 -2.45 1.14 0.42
CA ILE A 172 -3.08 1.47 -0.86
C ILE A 172 -2.10 2.03 -1.89
N SER A 173 -2.11 1.46 -3.10
CA SER A 173 -1.31 1.92 -4.24
C SER A 173 -1.83 1.36 -5.56
N ILE A 174 -1.81 2.18 -6.62
CA ILE A 174 -2.16 1.74 -7.97
C ILE A 174 -0.89 1.59 -8.81
N TRP A 175 -0.84 0.54 -9.61
CA TRP A 175 0.32 0.12 -10.40
C TRP A 175 -0.06 -0.22 -11.83
N ASN A 176 0.87 -0.04 -12.76
CA ASN A 176 0.80 -0.75 -14.02
C ASN A 176 0.98 -2.25 -13.76
N THR A 177 0.10 -3.09 -14.30
CA THR A 177 0.04 -4.54 -14.01
C THR A 177 1.32 -5.24 -14.42
N GLU A 178 1.79 -5.03 -15.62
CA GLU A 178 3.00 -5.67 -16.15
C GLU A 178 4.28 -5.22 -15.41
N PHE A 179 4.35 -3.93 -15.05
CA PHE A 179 5.47 -3.42 -14.29
C PHE A 179 5.47 -3.93 -12.85
N LEU A 180 4.30 -4.11 -12.24
CA LEU A 180 4.18 -4.72 -10.91
C LEU A 180 4.66 -6.17 -10.92
N LYS A 181 4.33 -6.97 -11.94
CA LYS A 181 4.86 -8.33 -12.10
C LYS A 181 6.39 -8.35 -12.15
N GLN A 182 7.00 -7.42 -12.90
CA GLN A 182 8.46 -7.28 -12.92
C GLN A 182 9.01 -6.86 -11.54
N THR A 183 8.28 -5.98 -10.83
CA THR A 183 8.64 -5.51 -9.50
C THR A 183 8.63 -6.66 -8.48
N PHE A 184 7.67 -7.60 -8.57
CA PHE A 184 7.65 -8.80 -7.73
C PHE A 184 8.89 -9.68 -7.96
N ASN A 185 9.31 -9.87 -9.21
CA ASN A 185 10.49 -10.69 -9.54
C ASN A 185 11.79 -10.09 -8.99
N GLU A 186 11.87 -8.78 -8.88
CA GLU A 186 13.02 -8.05 -8.34
C GLU A 186 12.92 -7.79 -6.82
N HIS A 187 11.77 -8.10 -6.22
CA HIS A 187 11.54 -7.92 -4.79
C HIS A 187 12.36 -8.93 -3.98
N PRO A 188 13.04 -8.51 -2.90
CA PRO A 188 13.90 -9.41 -2.12
C PRO A 188 13.15 -10.48 -1.31
N GLY A 189 11.83 -10.54 -1.39
CA GLY A 189 11.00 -11.56 -0.76
C GLY A 189 10.68 -11.31 0.72
N PHE A 190 11.02 -10.16 1.27
CA PHE A 190 10.69 -9.82 2.67
C PHE A 190 9.19 -9.57 2.84
N SER A 191 8.57 -10.32 3.75
CA SER A 191 7.14 -10.20 4.07
C SER A 191 6.82 -9.03 5.02
N VAL A 192 7.83 -8.42 5.60
CA VAL A 192 7.72 -7.26 6.50
C VAL A 192 8.15 -6.01 5.75
N SER A 193 7.32 -4.96 5.77
CA SER A 193 7.56 -3.71 5.04
C SER A 193 7.74 -3.94 3.53
N GLU A 194 6.94 -4.81 2.97
CA GLU A 194 6.95 -5.19 1.55
C GLU A 194 6.80 -3.97 0.64
N ASP A 195 5.99 -3.00 1.04
CA ASP A 195 5.74 -1.75 0.32
C ASP A 195 7.02 -0.91 0.14
N TRP A 196 7.88 -0.89 1.14
CA TRP A 196 9.15 -0.21 1.07
C TRP A 196 10.07 -0.87 0.03
N PHE A 197 10.14 -2.20 0.04
CA PHE A 197 10.94 -2.97 -0.91
C PHE A 197 10.36 -2.94 -2.33
N PHE A 198 9.04 -2.82 -2.50
CA PHE A 198 8.44 -2.51 -3.80
C PHE A 198 8.94 -1.16 -4.33
N GLY A 199 9.05 -0.16 -3.47
CA GLY A 199 9.61 1.14 -3.82
C GLY A 199 11.05 1.05 -4.34
N ASP A 200 11.91 0.31 -3.65
CA ASP A 200 13.29 0.07 -4.06
C ASP A 200 13.35 -0.68 -5.39
N SER A 201 12.63 -1.80 -5.53
CA SER A 201 12.59 -2.60 -6.75
C SER A 201 12.05 -1.81 -7.95
N CYS A 202 11.00 -1.03 -7.75
CA CYS A 202 10.45 -0.13 -8.77
C CYS A 202 11.52 0.85 -9.29
N ARG A 203 12.26 1.53 -8.40
CA ARG A 203 13.31 2.46 -8.80
C ARG A 203 14.48 1.77 -9.51
N ARG A 204 14.91 0.59 -9.03
CA ARG A 204 15.98 -0.20 -9.67
C ARG A 204 15.60 -0.65 -11.09
N LEU A 205 14.33 -0.90 -11.33
CA LEU A 205 13.80 -1.20 -12.66
C LEU A 205 13.66 0.03 -13.57
N GLY A 206 13.88 1.25 -13.04
CA GLY A 206 13.75 2.51 -13.77
C GLY A 206 12.33 3.11 -13.68
N GLY A 207 11.42 2.49 -12.93
CA GLY A 207 10.11 3.05 -12.62
C GLY A 207 10.18 4.23 -11.65
N ARG A 208 9.11 4.99 -11.59
CA ARG A 208 8.95 6.13 -10.66
C ARG A 208 7.61 6.03 -9.97
N ILE A 209 7.61 6.48 -8.73
CA ILE A 209 6.43 6.49 -7.85
C ILE A 209 6.03 7.94 -7.62
N THR A 210 4.78 8.26 -7.90
CA THR A 210 4.17 9.53 -7.51
C THR A 210 3.12 9.30 -6.43
N MET A 211 2.55 10.39 -5.88
CA MET A 211 1.53 10.31 -4.83
C MET A 211 0.31 11.13 -5.21
N CYS A 212 -0.86 10.54 -5.08
CA CYS A 212 -2.14 11.24 -5.09
C CYS A 212 -2.45 11.70 -3.65
N SER A 213 -2.57 13.02 -3.46
CA SER A 213 -2.94 13.64 -2.18
C SER A 213 -4.32 14.30 -2.21
N ALA A 214 -5.14 13.96 -3.22
CA ALA A 214 -6.50 14.48 -3.35
C ALA A 214 -7.45 13.93 -2.26
N VAL A 215 -7.17 12.72 -1.78
CA VAL A 215 -7.95 12.06 -0.71
C VAL A 215 -7.02 11.47 0.34
N PHE A 216 -7.56 11.26 1.54
CA PHE A 216 -6.91 10.50 2.60
C PHE A 216 -7.72 9.21 2.83
N VAL A 217 -7.11 8.08 2.56
CA VAL A 217 -7.70 6.77 2.82
C VAL A 217 -7.61 6.45 4.31
N GLU A 218 -8.69 6.05 4.91
CA GLU A 218 -8.76 5.73 6.33
C GLU A 218 -8.16 4.35 6.60
N THR A 219 -7.37 4.26 7.66
CA THR A 219 -6.90 2.99 8.22
C THR A 219 -6.99 3.05 9.73
N GLU A 220 -7.55 2.04 10.34
CA GLU A 220 -7.60 1.94 11.79
C GLU A 220 -6.23 1.53 12.31
N THR A 221 -5.70 2.29 13.28
CA THR A 221 -4.36 2.06 13.81
C THR A 221 -4.40 1.66 15.29
N PRO A 222 -3.29 1.07 15.82
CA PRO A 222 -3.22 0.71 17.23
C PRO A 222 -3.53 1.89 18.15
N ALA A 223 -4.45 1.67 19.09
CA ALA A 223 -4.93 2.70 20.03
C ALA A 223 -3.96 3.00 21.18
N SER A 224 -2.99 2.12 21.43
CA SER A 224 -2.10 2.20 22.60
C SER A 224 -0.65 1.80 22.26
N VAL A 225 0.29 2.34 23.03
CA VAL A 225 1.73 2.05 22.88
C VAL A 225 2.06 0.63 23.37
N PHE A 226 1.57 0.22 24.52
CA PHE A 226 1.96 -1.02 25.19
C PHE A 226 0.82 -2.03 25.37
N PHE A 227 -0.42 -1.58 25.39
CA PHE A 227 -1.57 -2.44 25.65
C PHE A 227 -2.34 -2.69 24.36
N SER A 228 -2.61 -3.98 24.05
CA SER A 228 -3.55 -4.33 22.99
C SER A 228 -4.97 -4.16 23.53
N GLY A 229 -5.73 -3.23 22.97
CA GLY A 229 -7.17 -3.16 23.18
C GLY A 229 -7.88 -4.14 22.27
N SER A 230 -8.99 -4.72 22.75
CA SER A 230 -9.83 -5.57 21.90
C SER A 230 -10.35 -4.76 20.71
N GLY A 231 -9.93 -5.09 19.49
CA GLY A 231 -10.45 -4.53 18.24
C GLY A 231 -9.48 -3.75 17.36
N SER A 232 -8.27 -3.42 17.81
CA SER A 232 -7.27 -2.77 16.95
C SER A 232 -6.59 -3.83 16.06
N ARG A 233 -6.89 -3.82 14.77
CA ARG A 233 -6.32 -4.75 13.79
C ARG A 233 -5.39 -4.01 12.85
N GLY A 234 -4.10 -4.13 13.05
CA GLY A 234 -3.18 -4.01 11.93
C GLY A 234 -3.07 -5.38 11.27
N GLY A 235 -2.97 -5.51 9.97
CA GLY A 235 -3.05 -6.74 9.14
C GLY A 235 -2.37 -8.04 9.60
N PHE A 236 -1.99 -8.14 10.85
CA PHE A 236 -1.43 -9.30 11.55
C PHE A 236 -2.09 -9.53 12.92
N GLY A 237 -3.32 -9.08 13.13
CA GLY A 237 -4.04 -9.19 14.39
C GLY A 237 -3.85 -7.98 15.30
N GLU A 238 -4.25 -8.10 16.55
CA GLU A 238 -4.11 -7.04 17.54
C GLU A 238 -2.64 -6.72 17.81
N MET A 239 -2.22 -5.51 17.45
CA MET A 239 -0.87 -5.05 17.67
C MET A 239 -0.85 -3.77 18.51
N THR A 240 0.14 -3.65 19.36
CA THR A 240 0.48 -2.37 19.99
C THR A 240 1.38 -1.55 19.07
N ILE A 241 1.45 -0.24 19.28
CA ILE A 241 2.38 0.64 18.54
C ILE A 241 3.83 0.16 18.73
N PHE A 242 4.17 -0.27 19.96
CA PHE A 242 5.50 -0.82 20.24
C PHE A 242 5.80 -2.05 19.37
N GLN A 243 4.89 -3.01 19.28
CA GLN A 243 5.08 -4.20 18.45
C GLN A 243 5.18 -3.84 16.96
N GLN A 244 4.32 -2.95 16.47
CA GLN A 244 4.34 -2.50 15.09
C GLN A 244 5.68 -1.85 14.74
N ARG A 245 6.16 -0.93 15.57
CA ARG A 245 7.38 -0.17 15.27
C ARG A 245 8.66 -0.96 15.52
N PHE A 246 8.79 -1.62 16.67
CA PHE A 246 10.02 -2.29 17.04
C PHE A 246 10.13 -3.72 16.48
N LYS A 247 9.03 -4.47 16.32
CA LYS A 247 9.10 -5.82 15.74
C LYS A 247 8.98 -5.83 14.21
N ARG A 248 8.23 -4.89 13.62
CA ARG A 248 8.04 -4.84 12.17
C ARG A 248 8.91 -3.78 11.51
N TRP A 249 8.77 -2.52 11.88
CA TRP A 249 9.41 -1.42 11.15
C TRP A 249 10.90 -1.30 11.40
N ASN A 250 11.42 -1.72 12.57
CA ASN A 250 12.84 -1.70 12.80
C ASN A 250 13.62 -2.56 11.79
N PHE A 251 12.99 -3.61 11.28
CA PHE A 251 13.57 -4.44 10.23
C PHE A 251 13.93 -3.62 8.97
N PHE A 252 13.00 -2.83 8.46
CA PHE A 252 13.29 -2.08 7.24
C PHE A 252 14.25 -0.90 7.47
N PHE A 253 14.32 -0.34 8.65
CA PHE A 253 15.33 0.70 8.96
C PHE A 253 16.75 0.15 8.83
N VAL A 254 16.99 -1.06 9.30
CA VAL A 254 18.32 -1.67 9.25
C VAL A 254 18.63 -2.20 7.86
N ILE A 255 17.75 -3.05 7.33
CA ILE A 255 17.96 -3.69 6.02
C ILE A 255 17.76 -2.70 4.88
N GLY A 256 16.78 -1.80 5.01
CA GLY A 256 16.50 -0.76 4.02
C GLY A 256 17.69 0.17 3.80
N MET A 257 18.47 0.49 4.83
CA MET A 257 19.67 1.31 4.65
C MET A 257 20.68 0.68 3.67
N TYR A 258 20.85 -0.65 3.72
CA TYR A 258 21.70 -1.36 2.75
C TYR A 258 21.17 -1.18 1.32
N TYR A 259 19.88 -1.37 1.10
CA TYR A 259 19.27 -1.21 -0.22
C TYR A 259 19.29 0.23 -0.72
N ASP A 260 19.05 1.20 0.16
CA ASP A 260 19.14 2.63 -0.15
C ASP A 260 20.57 3.00 -0.62
N LEU A 261 21.58 2.63 0.15
CA LEU A 261 22.98 2.88 -0.22
C LEU A 261 23.32 2.15 -1.53
N LYS A 262 22.92 0.90 -1.67
CA LYS A 262 23.11 0.15 -2.92
C LYS A 262 22.47 0.89 -4.11
N TYR A 263 21.20 1.32 -3.99
CA TYR A 263 20.54 2.10 -5.04
C TYR A 263 21.28 3.41 -5.36
N ILE A 264 21.68 4.17 -4.35
CA ILE A 264 22.36 5.44 -4.53
C ILE A 264 23.65 5.27 -5.34
N PHE A 265 24.43 4.24 -5.04
CA PHE A 265 25.75 4.07 -5.66
C PHE A 265 25.77 3.25 -6.95
N THR A 266 24.82 2.33 -7.15
CA THR A 266 24.93 1.34 -8.23
C THR A 266 23.88 1.46 -9.34
N SER A 267 22.68 1.97 -9.06
CA SER A 267 21.58 1.97 -10.02
C SER A 267 21.56 3.26 -10.85
N TRP A 268 21.86 3.17 -12.15
CA TRP A 268 21.86 4.29 -13.08
C TRP A 268 21.09 3.97 -14.37
N LYS A 269 19.99 3.18 -14.24
CA LYS A 269 19.24 2.67 -15.39
C LYS A 269 18.67 3.77 -16.29
N LEU A 270 18.34 4.91 -15.72
CA LEU A 270 17.85 6.10 -16.43
C LEU A 270 18.92 7.20 -16.59
N GLY A 271 20.20 6.88 -16.35
CA GLY A 271 21.29 7.86 -16.41
C GLY A 271 21.07 9.04 -15.47
N TRP A 272 21.22 10.26 -15.96
CA TRP A 272 21.06 11.49 -15.16
C TRP A 272 19.65 11.66 -14.56
N TRP A 273 18.63 11.02 -15.12
CA TRP A 273 17.27 11.03 -14.57
C TRP A 273 17.14 10.29 -13.25
N GLU A 274 18.16 9.52 -12.86
CA GLU A 274 18.25 8.90 -11.53
C GLU A 274 18.54 9.91 -10.43
N PHE A 275 19.16 11.06 -10.73
CA PHE A 275 19.63 12.01 -9.72
C PHE A 275 18.53 12.46 -8.77
N GLY A 276 17.35 12.83 -9.28
CA GLY A 276 16.23 13.26 -8.45
C GLY A 276 15.74 12.16 -7.50
N ALA A 277 15.61 10.92 -7.99
CA ALA A 277 15.21 9.78 -7.16
C ALA A 277 16.29 9.42 -6.11
N LYS A 278 17.57 9.48 -6.49
CA LYS A 278 18.69 9.26 -5.54
C LYS A 278 18.75 10.31 -4.44
N LEU A 279 18.46 11.56 -4.77
CA LEU A 279 18.39 12.65 -3.78
C LEU A 279 17.25 12.38 -2.77
N CYS A 280 16.11 11.90 -3.24
CA CYS A 280 14.99 11.53 -2.37
C CYS A 280 15.35 10.39 -1.42
N VAL A 281 16.00 9.33 -1.95
CA VAL A 281 16.47 8.19 -1.14
C VAL A 281 17.56 8.62 -0.17
N PHE A 282 18.53 9.42 -0.61
CA PHE A 282 19.57 9.96 0.27
C PHE A 282 18.98 10.73 1.46
N GLN A 283 17.93 11.49 1.24
CA GLN A 283 17.25 12.22 2.32
C GLN A 283 16.62 11.29 3.35
N GLU A 284 16.14 10.10 2.97
CA GLU A 284 15.68 9.08 3.93
C GLU A 284 16.84 8.53 4.77
N VAL A 285 17.93 8.14 4.11
CA VAL A 285 19.15 7.71 4.80
C VAL A 285 19.63 8.78 5.80
N TRP A 286 19.67 10.04 5.37
CA TRP A 286 20.06 11.16 6.23
C TRP A 286 19.17 11.32 7.47
N LYS A 287 17.87 11.10 7.33
CA LYS A 287 16.94 11.15 8.46
C LYS A 287 17.20 10.06 9.49
N CYS A 288 17.60 8.88 9.07
CA CYS A 288 17.95 7.78 9.98
C CYS A 288 19.17 8.10 10.85
N PHE A 289 20.10 8.92 10.34
CA PHE A 289 21.28 9.37 11.10
C PHE A 289 21.03 10.57 12.01
N ARG A 290 20.00 11.37 11.76
CA ARG A 290 19.76 12.63 12.46
C ARG A 290 19.14 12.53 13.86
N PRO A 291 18.43 11.47 14.30
CA PRO A 291 17.94 11.37 15.66
C PRO A 291 19.03 11.41 16.73
N SER A 292 20.23 10.94 16.39
CA SER A 292 21.37 10.94 17.32
C SER A 292 22.02 12.29 17.59
N LEU A 293 21.62 13.34 16.87
CA LEU A 293 22.20 14.69 17.02
C LEU A 293 21.26 15.67 17.76
N LYS A 294 20.11 15.23 18.25
CA LYS A 294 19.13 16.09 18.93
C LYS A 294 18.97 15.84 20.42
N TYR A 295 19.86 15.06 21.04
CA TYR A 295 19.91 14.89 22.49
C TYR A 295 21.30 15.21 23.03
#